data_e3457485599b032164b1737c22ee6ef2
#
_entry.id   e3457485599b032164b1737c22ee6ef2
#
_cell.length_a   1.000
_cell.length_b   1.000
_cell.length_c   1.000
_cell.angle_alpha   90.00
_cell.angle_beta   90.00
_cell.angle_gamma   90.00
#
_symmetry.space_group_name_H-M   'P 1'
#
loop_
_entity.id
_entity.type
_entity.pdbx_description
1 polymer ?
#
loop_
_entity_poly.entity_id
_entity_poly.type
_entity_poly.pdbx_seq_one_letter_code
_entity_poly.pdbx_strand_id
1 'polypeptide(L)'
;MSGKEVRTWLEYSASKVRANEDGTFSIQGGLTYYDVISGEGFSYEINAAAPSGHRIENMTYNGKAVQDTDTFTVVINNYRFNGGGNFIQYINEHGCNFVPNDESRVIYSTQYDMIQGEDKGQARNLLADYITEQGTIDPVITSEWKITNVPFENKFTDVTEEDWFHDVVLELAASGVVNGMTETTFEPQGTLTRAEFATMLYRVSYAPVVTGESTYSDVKTGDWYYDAVVWATEAGVVNGMGDGTFAPNDNITRQEMATMLYRLAKAEKVEEDKLASFPDAASVADWAKDAMNWAVSTEIVNGSTHDDKVNYLDPTATALRCQAAAVACRYLALSK
;
A
#
# COMPACT_ATOMS: atom_id res chain seq x y z
N MET A 1 -5.46 10.70 -16.42
CA MET A 1 -4.95 9.96 -15.24
C MET A 1 -4.08 8.81 -15.70
N SER A 2 -3.02 8.49 -14.98
CA SER A 2 -2.25 7.27 -15.20
C SER A 2 -3.03 6.03 -14.71
N GLY A 3 -2.65 4.83 -15.15
CA GLY A 3 -3.23 3.59 -14.65
C GLY A 3 -3.04 3.41 -13.15
N LYS A 4 -1.88 3.83 -12.61
CA LYS A 4 -1.62 3.89 -11.17
C LYS A 4 -2.60 4.81 -10.45
N GLU A 5 -2.81 6.04 -10.96
CA GLU A 5 -3.76 6.99 -10.35
C GLU A 5 -5.20 6.44 -10.37
N VAL A 6 -5.61 5.79 -11.46
CA VAL A 6 -6.93 5.14 -11.57
C VAL A 6 -7.09 4.01 -10.57
N ARG A 7 -6.09 3.11 -10.47
CA ARG A 7 -6.10 2.02 -9.50
C ARG A 7 -6.19 2.55 -8.07
N THR A 8 -5.33 3.51 -7.73
CA THR A 8 -5.27 4.05 -6.37
C THR A 8 -6.56 4.81 -6.00
N TRP A 9 -7.18 5.48 -6.96
CA TRP A 9 -8.51 6.07 -6.78
C TRP A 9 -9.56 5.03 -6.42
N LEU A 10 -9.57 3.91 -7.15
CA LEU A 10 -10.49 2.80 -6.90
C LEU A 10 -10.19 2.12 -5.57
N GLU A 11 -8.93 2.00 -5.15
CA GLU A 11 -8.55 1.48 -3.84
C GLU A 11 -9.12 2.31 -2.69
N TYR A 12 -9.13 3.65 -2.83
CA TYR A 12 -9.81 4.50 -1.85
C TYR A 12 -11.30 4.21 -1.75
N SER A 13 -11.96 4.02 -2.88
CA SER A 13 -13.37 3.60 -2.89
C SER A 13 -13.56 2.23 -2.27
N ALA A 14 -12.70 1.27 -2.62
CA ALA A 14 -12.70 -0.09 -2.11
C ALA A 14 -12.39 -0.15 -0.60
N SER A 15 -11.72 0.86 -0.04
CA SER A 15 -11.48 0.93 1.41
C SER A 15 -12.75 0.94 2.26
N LYS A 16 -13.89 1.29 1.68
CA LYS A 16 -15.21 1.25 2.32
C LYS A 16 -15.85 -0.14 2.38
N VAL A 17 -15.35 -1.08 1.58
CA VAL A 17 -15.89 -2.45 1.50
C VAL A 17 -15.25 -3.30 2.59
N ARG A 18 -16.01 -4.15 3.25
CA ARG A 18 -15.53 -5.08 4.29
C ARG A 18 -16.09 -6.46 4.05
N ALA A 19 -15.26 -7.48 4.11
CA ALA A 19 -15.70 -8.86 4.18
C ALA A 19 -16.35 -9.13 5.56
N ASN A 20 -17.40 -9.93 5.55
CA ASN A 20 -18.06 -10.43 6.75
C ASN A 20 -17.70 -11.92 6.95
N GLU A 21 -17.75 -12.40 8.18
CA GLU A 21 -17.44 -13.79 8.53
C GLU A 21 -18.36 -14.82 7.85
N ASP A 22 -19.56 -14.41 7.47
CA ASP A 22 -20.55 -15.25 6.77
C ASP A 22 -20.33 -15.36 5.24
N GLY A 23 -19.22 -14.84 4.74
CA GLY A 23 -18.90 -14.83 3.32
C GLY A 23 -19.57 -13.71 2.51
N THR A 24 -20.37 -12.86 3.14
CA THR A 24 -20.94 -11.65 2.53
C THR A 24 -19.99 -10.46 2.67
N PHE A 25 -20.38 -9.30 2.17
CA PHE A 25 -19.65 -8.05 2.38
C PHE A 25 -20.59 -6.93 2.83
N SER A 26 -20.02 -5.94 3.49
CA SER A 26 -20.69 -4.71 3.89
C SER A 26 -19.98 -3.49 3.32
N ILE A 27 -20.71 -2.38 3.18
CA ILE A 27 -20.16 -1.12 2.67
C ILE A 27 -20.33 -0.05 3.74
N GLN A 28 -19.23 0.44 4.29
CA GLN A 28 -19.21 1.45 5.34
C GLN A 28 -19.38 2.86 4.73
N GLY A 29 -20.35 3.61 5.23
CA GLY A 29 -20.59 4.98 4.78
C GLY A 29 -21.16 5.11 3.36
N GLY A 30 -21.51 3.97 2.73
CA GLY A 30 -22.05 3.90 1.37
C GLY A 30 -20.98 4.08 0.28
N LEU A 31 -21.18 3.40 -0.83
CA LEU A 31 -20.41 3.55 -2.07
C LEU A 31 -21.35 4.18 -3.10
N THR A 32 -21.00 5.36 -3.57
CA THR A 32 -21.84 6.10 -4.52
C THR A 32 -21.26 6.02 -5.93
N TYR A 33 -22.10 6.28 -6.94
CA TYR A 33 -21.68 6.22 -8.34
C TYR A 33 -20.50 7.14 -8.70
N TYR A 34 -20.28 8.21 -7.96
CA TYR A 34 -19.14 9.11 -8.16
C TYR A 34 -17.89 8.70 -7.40
N ASP A 35 -17.95 7.64 -6.62
CA ASP A 35 -16.78 7.06 -5.95
C ASP A 35 -16.11 5.99 -6.83
N VAL A 36 -16.82 5.42 -7.77
CA VAL A 36 -16.35 4.38 -8.69
C VAL A 36 -16.04 4.94 -10.07
N ILE A 37 -15.20 4.23 -10.80
CA ILE A 37 -14.92 4.55 -12.21
C ILE A 37 -15.64 3.53 -13.07
N SER A 38 -16.39 4.00 -14.03
CA SER A 38 -17.12 3.17 -15.01
C SER A 38 -16.88 3.70 -16.42
N GLY A 39 -16.84 2.82 -17.39
CA GLY A 39 -16.69 3.19 -18.79
C GLY A 39 -16.75 1.97 -19.68
N GLU A 40 -17.09 2.18 -20.95
CA GLU A 40 -17.13 1.11 -21.93
C GLU A 40 -15.76 0.44 -22.06
N GLY A 41 -15.73 -0.88 -21.96
CA GLY A 41 -14.52 -1.69 -22.02
C GLY A 41 -13.63 -1.63 -20.78
N PHE A 42 -14.02 -0.89 -19.71
CA PHE A 42 -13.27 -0.82 -18.46
C PHE A 42 -13.91 -1.74 -17.42
N SER A 43 -13.15 -2.72 -16.94
CA SER A 43 -13.61 -3.67 -15.93
C SER A 43 -12.62 -3.86 -14.81
N TYR A 44 -13.12 -4.20 -13.62
CA TYR A 44 -12.32 -4.55 -12.44
C TYR A 44 -13.18 -5.28 -11.40
N GLU A 45 -12.51 -5.86 -10.43
CA GLU A 45 -13.15 -6.48 -9.27
C GLU A 45 -12.70 -5.78 -7.99
N ILE A 46 -13.61 -5.62 -7.03
CA ILE A 46 -13.32 -5.18 -5.68
C ILE A 46 -13.37 -6.41 -4.78
N ASN A 47 -12.24 -6.98 -4.40
CA ASN A 47 -12.21 -8.12 -3.50
C ASN A 47 -12.30 -7.65 -2.04
N ALA A 48 -13.46 -7.88 -1.40
CA ALA A 48 -13.71 -7.47 -0.02
C ALA A 48 -12.80 -8.17 1.00
N ALA A 49 -12.34 -9.40 0.69
CA ALA A 49 -11.46 -10.18 1.56
C ALA A 49 -10.00 -9.74 1.46
N ALA A 50 -9.63 -9.03 0.39
CA ALA A 50 -8.26 -8.53 0.25
C ALA A 50 -8.00 -7.35 1.21
N PRO A 51 -6.73 -7.15 1.64
CA PRO A 51 -6.35 -6.03 2.48
C PRO A 51 -6.67 -4.67 1.85
N SER A 52 -6.89 -3.65 2.69
CA SER A 52 -7.09 -2.28 2.21
C SER A 52 -5.88 -1.81 1.39
N GLY A 53 -6.12 -1.17 0.24
CA GLY A 53 -5.08 -0.75 -0.70
C GLY A 53 -4.69 -1.81 -1.73
N HIS A 54 -5.27 -3.02 -1.65
CA HIS A 54 -4.99 -4.15 -2.55
C HIS A 54 -6.27 -4.91 -2.94
N ARG A 55 -7.41 -4.20 -2.95
CA ARG A 55 -8.72 -4.78 -3.24
C ARG A 55 -9.11 -4.74 -4.70
N ILE A 56 -8.42 -3.92 -5.49
CA ILE A 56 -8.71 -3.79 -6.93
C ILE A 56 -7.95 -4.86 -7.70
N GLU A 57 -8.69 -5.86 -8.17
CA GLU A 57 -8.19 -6.99 -8.92
C GLU A 57 -8.70 -6.98 -10.37
N ASN A 58 -8.04 -7.69 -11.24
CA ASN A 58 -8.47 -7.93 -12.63
C ASN A 58 -8.83 -6.65 -13.40
N MET A 59 -8.15 -5.53 -13.11
CA MET A 59 -8.40 -4.26 -13.79
C MET A 59 -7.95 -4.34 -15.24
N THR A 60 -8.92 -4.24 -16.17
CA THR A 60 -8.67 -4.31 -17.60
C THR A 60 -9.33 -3.16 -18.36
N TYR A 61 -8.77 -2.81 -19.52
CA TYR A 61 -9.38 -1.92 -20.49
C TYR A 61 -9.33 -2.53 -21.87
N ASN A 62 -10.51 -2.69 -22.51
CA ASN A 62 -10.68 -3.38 -23.78
C ASN A 62 -10.04 -4.79 -23.76
N GLY A 63 -10.20 -5.52 -22.66
CA GLY A 63 -9.71 -6.89 -22.46
C GLY A 63 -8.20 -6.99 -22.21
N LYS A 64 -7.48 -5.89 -22.04
CA LYS A 64 -6.06 -5.89 -21.70
C LYS A 64 -5.86 -5.42 -20.27
N ALA A 65 -4.97 -6.08 -19.53
CA ALA A 65 -4.61 -5.68 -18.18
C ALA A 65 -4.06 -4.25 -18.16
N VAL A 66 -4.60 -3.40 -17.29
CA VAL A 66 -4.16 -2.02 -17.12
C VAL A 66 -2.81 -1.99 -16.43
N GLN A 67 -1.86 -1.30 -17.05
CA GLN A 67 -0.53 -1.05 -16.49
C GLN A 67 -0.50 0.32 -15.80
N ASP A 68 0.34 0.48 -14.79
CA ASP A 68 0.47 1.72 -14.04
C ASP A 68 0.84 2.93 -14.92
N THR A 69 1.55 2.67 -16.03
CA THR A 69 1.99 3.68 -17.00
C THR A 69 0.95 4.00 -18.08
N ASP A 70 -0.15 3.25 -18.19
CA ASP A 70 -1.21 3.54 -19.14
C ASP A 70 -1.82 4.91 -18.86
N THR A 71 -2.35 5.55 -19.89
CA THR A 71 -2.96 6.88 -19.76
C THR A 71 -4.42 6.83 -20.12
N PHE A 72 -5.27 7.40 -19.24
CA PHE A 72 -6.71 7.46 -19.39
C PHE A 72 -7.22 8.90 -19.43
N THR A 73 -8.15 9.17 -20.32
CA THR A 73 -9.01 10.34 -20.23
C THR A 73 -10.22 9.98 -19.37
N VAL A 74 -10.40 10.70 -18.27
CA VAL A 74 -11.51 10.46 -17.33
C VAL A 74 -12.42 11.69 -17.27
N VAL A 75 -13.70 11.44 -17.11
CA VAL A 75 -14.67 12.49 -16.78
C VAL A 75 -14.75 12.58 -15.26
N ILE A 76 -14.51 13.77 -14.73
CA ILE A 76 -14.52 14.03 -13.30
C ILE A 76 -15.35 15.29 -13.01
N ASN A 77 -16.09 15.31 -11.91
CA ASN A 77 -16.77 16.50 -11.48
C ASN A 77 -15.80 17.51 -10.82
N ASN A 78 -16.19 18.79 -10.82
CA ASN A 78 -15.36 19.86 -10.25
C ASN A 78 -15.06 19.67 -8.77
N TYR A 79 -15.98 19.09 -7.99
CA TYR A 79 -15.76 18.84 -6.56
C TYR A 79 -14.59 17.89 -6.34
N ARG A 80 -14.52 16.78 -7.07
CA ARG A 80 -13.42 15.81 -6.99
C ARG A 80 -12.11 16.38 -7.56
N PHE A 81 -12.22 17.07 -8.68
CA PHE A 81 -11.06 17.71 -9.31
C PHE A 81 -10.41 18.77 -8.40
N ASN A 82 -11.21 19.46 -7.59
CA ASN A 82 -10.75 20.44 -6.61
C ASN A 82 -10.26 19.80 -5.28
N GLY A 83 -10.14 18.49 -5.20
CA GLY A 83 -9.66 17.78 -4.01
C GLY A 83 -10.75 17.34 -3.03
N GLY A 84 -12.02 17.58 -3.36
CA GLY A 84 -13.14 17.19 -2.48
C GLY A 84 -13.24 15.68 -2.27
N GLY A 85 -13.57 15.27 -1.03
CA GLY A 85 -13.75 13.88 -0.64
C GLY A 85 -12.48 13.08 -0.48
N ASN A 86 -11.34 13.75 -0.32
CA ASN A 86 -10.02 13.20 0.00
C ASN A 86 -9.40 12.24 -1.03
N PHE A 87 -9.99 12.08 -2.22
CA PHE A 87 -9.45 11.17 -3.24
C PHE A 87 -8.05 11.58 -3.70
N ILE A 88 -7.84 12.87 -4.02
CA ILE A 88 -6.53 13.37 -4.45
C ILE A 88 -5.51 13.27 -3.31
N GLN A 89 -5.92 13.56 -2.07
CA GLN A 89 -5.06 13.36 -0.91
C GLN A 89 -4.62 11.90 -0.83
N TYR A 90 -5.58 10.97 -0.85
CA TYR A 90 -5.29 9.52 -0.75
C TYR A 90 -4.34 9.05 -1.85
N ILE A 91 -4.59 9.38 -3.13
CA ILE A 91 -3.73 8.92 -4.22
C ILE A 91 -2.31 9.49 -4.11
N ASN A 92 -2.14 10.70 -3.56
CA ASN A 92 -0.83 11.30 -3.36
C ASN A 92 -0.09 10.67 -2.16
N GLU A 93 -0.79 10.35 -1.09
CA GLU A 93 -0.24 9.58 0.04
C GLU A 93 0.22 8.18 -0.39
N HIS A 94 -0.34 7.66 -1.51
CA HIS A 94 -0.03 6.35 -2.09
C HIS A 94 0.89 6.44 -3.33
N GLY A 95 1.76 7.45 -3.35
CA GLY A 95 2.84 7.56 -4.33
C GLY A 95 2.42 8.02 -5.73
N CYS A 96 1.29 8.74 -5.84
CA CYS A 96 0.95 9.52 -7.01
C CYS A 96 1.33 11.00 -6.79
N ASN A 97 1.23 11.81 -7.85
CA ASN A 97 1.49 13.23 -7.78
C ASN A 97 0.41 14.00 -8.56
N PHE A 98 -0.80 13.91 -8.05
CA PHE A 98 -1.94 14.59 -8.66
C PHE A 98 -2.14 15.97 -8.03
N VAL A 99 -2.03 17.03 -8.81
CA VAL A 99 -2.24 18.39 -8.33
C VAL A 99 -3.72 18.77 -8.49
N PRO A 100 -4.42 19.17 -7.40
CA PRO A 100 -5.78 19.66 -7.50
C PRO A 100 -5.84 20.90 -8.41
N ASN A 101 -6.91 21.03 -9.19
CA ASN A 101 -7.12 22.16 -10.12
C ASN A 101 -6.00 22.34 -11.16
N ASP A 102 -5.28 21.30 -11.52
CA ASP A 102 -4.27 21.38 -12.58
C ASP A 102 -4.94 21.48 -13.95
N GLU A 103 -5.20 22.69 -14.39
CA GLU A 103 -5.84 22.96 -15.68
C GLU A 103 -5.01 22.46 -16.87
N SER A 104 -3.70 22.23 -16.72
CA SER A 104 -2.86 21.67 -17.78
C SER A 104 -3.24 20.23 -18.13
N ARG A 105 -3.91 19.53 -17.22
CA ARG A 105 -4.43 18.15 -17.40
C ARG A 105 -5.85 18.12 -17.97
N VAL A 106 -6.53 19.27 -18.07
CA VAL A 106 -7.89 19.37 -18.58
C VAL A 106 -7.88 19.40 -20.10
N ILE A 107 -8.43 18.35 -20.72
CA ILE A 107 -8.58 18.28 -22.18
C ILE A 107 -9.85 19.02 -22.61
N TYR A 108 -10.88 18.96 -21.77
CA TYR A 108 -12.20 19.50 -22.07
C TYR A 108 -12.95 19.89 -20.79
N SER A 109 -13.65 20.99 -20.79
CA SER A 109 -14.46 21.46 -19.66
C SER A 109 -15.84 21.93 -20.10
N THR A 110 -16.90 21.39 -19.49
CA THR A 110 -18.26 21.87 -19.71
C THR A 110 -18.45 23.34 -19.33
N GLN A 111 -17.59 23.84 -18.42
CA GLN A 111 -17.62 25.25 -18.01
C GLN A 111 -17.25 26.19 -19.14
N TYR A 112 -16.36 25.76 -20.03
CA TYR A 112 -15.81 26.63 -21.08
C TYR A 112 -16.35 26.28 -22.49
N ASP A 113 -16.64 25.01 -22.76
CA ASP A 113 -16.71 24.51 -24.12
C ASP A 113 -18.12 24.10 -24.59
N MET A 114 -19.04 23.70 -23.70
CA MET A 114 -20.29 23.08 -24.16
C MET A 114 -21.56 23.90 -23.99
N ILE A 115 -21.63 24.75 -22.99
CA ILE A 115 -22.90 25.40 -22.64
C ILE A 115 -22.72 26.91 -22.72
N GLN A 116 -23.52 27.57 -23.56
CA GLN A 116 -23.54 29.00 -23.73
C GLN A 116 -24.65 29.62 -22.85
N GLY A 117 -24.48 30.89 -22.46
CA GLY A 117 -25.51 31.62 -21.71
C GLY A 117 -25.53 31.33 -20.20
N GLU A 118 -26.72 31.49 -19.60
CA GLU A 118 -26.93 31.37 -18.13
C GLU A 118 -26.73 29.97 -17.59
N ASP A 119 -26.84 28.94 -18.42
CA ASP A 119 -26.68 27.54 -18.07
C ASP A 119 -25.26 27.02 -18.23
N LYS A 120 -24.31 27.89 -18.48
CA LYS A 120 -22.90 27.53 -18.65
C LYS A 120 -22.37 26.74 -17.47
N GLY A 121 -21.74 25.61 -17.76
CA GLY A 121 -21.16 24.71 -16.74
C GLY A 121 -22.15 23.71 -16.12
N GLN A 122 -23.38 23.65 -16.55
CA GLN A 122 -24.38 22.75 -15.98
C GLN A 122 -24.59 21.48 -16.83
N ALA A 123 -23.74 20.46 -16.60
CA ALA A 123 -23.82 19.17 -17.30
C ALA A 123 -25.21 18.51 -17.23
N ARG A 124 -26.01 18.81 -16.19
CA ARG A 124 -27.39 18.32 -16.06
C ARG A 124 -28.29 18.78 -17.23
N ASN A 125 -28.04 19.94 -17.81
CA ASN A 125 -28.84 20.44 -18.93
C ASN A 125 -28.53 19.66 -20.19
N LEU A 126 -27.26 19.30 -20.43
CA LEU A 126 -26.89 18.39 -21.51
C LEU A 126 -27.59 17.03 -21.39
N LEU A 127 -27.66 16.50 -20.16
CA LEU A 127 -28.36 15.25 -19.91
C LEU A 127 -29.87 15.41 -20.16
N ALA A 128 -30.47 16.52 -19.74
CA ALA A 128 -31.91 16.81 -20.00
C ALA A 128 -32.20 16.93 -21.49
N ASP A 129 -31.33 17.62 -22.25
CA ASP A 129 -31.43 17.75 -23.69
C ASP A 129 -31.31 16.38 -24.38
N TYR A 130 -30.33 15.57 -23.98
CA TYR A 130 -30.18 14.21 -24.48
C TYR A 130 -31.39 13.34 -24.21
N ILE A 131 -31.92 13.36 -22.98
CA ILE A 131 -33.13 12.59 -22.62
C ILE A 131 -34.33 13.06 -23.47
N THR A 132 -34.46 14.36 -23.68
CA THR A 132 -35.53 14.93 -24.49
C THR A 132 -35.40 14.49 -25.95
N GLU A 133 -34.20 14.50 -26.51
CA GLU A 133 -33.96 14.05 -27.89
C GLU A 133 -34.22 12.54 -28.07
N GLN A 134 -33.81 11.73 -27.12
CA GLN A 134 -34.00 10.28 -27.15
C GLN A 134 -35.49 9.89 -26.90
N GLY A 135 -36.26 10.72 -26.20
CA GLY A 135 -37.63 10.48 -25.81
C GLY A 135 -37.77 9.45 -24.69
N THR A 136 -37.37 8.21 -24.90
CA THR A 136 -37.34 7.15 -23.87
C THR A 136 -35.91 6.70 -23.67
N ILE A 137 -35.47 6.71 -22.42
CA ILE A 137 -34.18 6.14 -22.01
C ILE A 137 -34.45 4.73 -21.46
N ASP A 138 -33.78 3.74 -22.05
CA ASP A 138 -33.72 2.37 -21.53
C ASP A 138 -32.30 2.12 -21.05
N PRO A 139 -31.98 2.39 -19.76
CA PRO A 139 -30.63 2.32 -19.26
C PRO A 139 -30.16 0.87 -19.21
N VAL A 140 -29.12 0.57 -19.96
CA VAL A 140 -28.41 -0.70 -19.88
C VAL A 140 -27.22 -0.56 -18.88
N ILE A 141 -27.09 -1.52 -17.99
CA ILE A 141 -25.92 -1.58 -17.11
C ILE A 141 -24.72 -1.97 -17.98
N THR A 142 -23.83 -1.00 -18.20
CA THR A 142 -22.60 -1.20 -19.00
C THR A 142 -21.34 -1.31 -18.13
N SER A 143 -21.48 -1.12 -16.81
CA SER A 143 -20.34 -1.23 -15.90
C SER A 143 -19.99 -2.70 -15.67
N GLU A 144 -18.74 -3.02 -15.95
CA GLU A 144 -18.21 -4.38 -15.81
C GLU A 144 -17.38 -4.51 -14.52
N TRP A 145 -17.82 -3.90 -13.44
CA TRP A 145 -17.18 -4.09 -12.13
C TRP A 145 -18.12 -4.79 -11.15
N LYS A 146 -17.54 -5.56 -10.25
CA LYS A 146 -18.28 -6.28 -9.22
C LYS A 146 -17.50 -6.30 -7.90
N ILE A 147 -18.22 -6.54 -6.80
CA ILE A 147 -17.61 -6.85 -5.53
C ILE A 147 -17.55 -8.36 -5.37
N THR A 148 -16.39 -8.86 -5.01
CA THR A 148 -16.13 -10.27 -4.70
C THR A 148 -15.72 -10.40 -3.23
N ASN A 149 -15.79 -11.61 -2.71
CA ASN A 149 -15.27 -11.95 -1.38
C ASN A 149 -14.55 -13.29 -1.50
N VAL A 150 -13.42 -13.25 -2.22
CA VAL A 150 -12.59 -14.43 -2.48
C VAL A 150 -11.40 -14.38 -1.51
N PRO A 151 -11.35 -15.26 -0.51
CA PRO A 151 -10.20 -15.36 0.39
C PRO A 151 -8.93 -15.62 -0.42
N PHE A 152 -7.81 -15.06 0.05
CA PHE A 152 -6.52 -15.38 -0.53
C PHE A 152 -6.23 -16.87 -0.31
N GLU A 153 -6.04 -17.61 -1.39
CA GLU A 153 -5.69 -19.01 -1.32
C GLU A 153 -4.23 -19.17 -0.88
N ASN A 154 -4.03 -19.89 0.23
CA ASN A 154 -2.68 -20.18 0.69
C ASN A 154 -1.96 -21.13 -0.27
N LYS A 155 -1.00 -20.60 -1.01
CA LYS A 155 -0.14 -21.38 -1.90
C LYS A 155 1.14 -21.91 -1.24
N PHE A 156 1.44 -21.45 -0.01
CA PHE A 156 2.67 -21.79 0.68
C PHE A 156 2.50 -23.08 1.48
N THR A 157 3.24 -24.11 1.10
CA THR A 157 3.19 -25.43 1.75
C THR A 157 3.86 -25.46 3.12
N ASP A 158 4.66 -24.46 3.44
CA ASP A 158 5.42 -24.27 4.66
C ASP A 158 4.82 -23.18 5.59
N VAL A 159 3.58 -22.76 5.32
CA VAL A 159 2.77 -21.87 6.16
C VAL A 159 1.43 -22.57 6.42
N THR A 160 1.20 -23.02 7.63
CA THR A 160 0.02 -23.79 8.01
C THR A 160 -0.88 -23.03 8.99
N GLU A 161 -2.13 -23.42 9.13
CA GLU A 161 -3.10 -22.77 10.04
C GLU A 161 -2.66 -22.78 11.51
N GLU A 162 -1.78 -23.71 11.91
CA GLU A 162 -1.24 -23.76 13.27
C GLU A 162 -0.11 -22.77 13.51
N ASP A 163 0.44 -22.16 12.45
CA ASP A 163 1.52 -21.19 12.57
C ASP A 163 1.00 -19.85 13.06
N TRP A 164 1.64 -19.27 14.07
CA TRP A 164 1.26 -17.96 14.61
C TRP A 164 1.36 -16.81 13.60
N PHE A 165 2.12 -17.01 12.52
CA PHE A 165 2.33 -16.05 11.44
C PHE A 165 1.46 -16.32 10.21
N HIS A 166 0.61 -17.35 10.22
CA HIS A 166 -0.22 -17.76 9.08
C HIS A 166 -0.97 -16.58 8.47
N ASP A 167 -1.88 -15.98 9.23
CA ASP A 167 -2.75 -14.91 8.71
C ASP A 167 -1.97 -13.68 8.27
N VAL A 168 -0.90 -13.35 9.02
CA VAL A 168 0.00 -12.23 8.69
C VAL A 168 0.70 -12.44 7.36
N VAL A 169 1.24 -13.62 7.12
CA VAL A 169 1.92 -13.95 5.86
C VAL A 169 0.93 -13.92 4.70
N LEU A 170 -0.26 -14.49 4.87
CA LEU A 170 -1.27 -14.49 3.82
C LEU A 170 -1.78 -13.08 3.50
N GLU A 171 -2.04 -12.25 4.51
CA GLU A 171 -2.45 -10.85 4.30
C GLU A 171 -1.39 -10.08 3.51
N LEU A 172 -0.12 -10.20 3.89
CA LEU A 172 0.96 -9.49 3.21
C LEU A 172 1.29 -10.07 1.82
N ALA A 173 1.08 -11.37 1.62
CA ALA A 173 1.23 -12.00 0.31
C ALA A 173 0.09 -11.61 -0.63
N ALA A 174 -1.15 -11.57 -0.14
CA ALA A 174 -2.30 -11.08 -0.88
C ALA A 174 -2.12 -9.63 -1.32
N SER A 175 -1.51 -8.80 -0.46
CA SER A 175 -1.22 -7.40 -0.75
C SER A 175 0.05 -7.17 -1.58
N GLY A 176 0.78 -8.24 -1.93
CA GLY A 176 2.03 -8.12 -2.69
C GLY A 176 3.19 -7.50 -1.91
N VAL A 177 3.04 -7.25 -0.61
CA VAL A 177 4.11 -6.72 0.26
C VAL A 177 5.22 -7.76 0.41
N VAL A 178 4.84 -9.02 0.62
CA VAL A 178 5.78 -10.14 0.64
C VAL A 178 5.55 -11.10 -0.51
N ASN A 179 6.60 -11.78 -0.91
CA ASN A 179 6.56 -12.88 -1.86
C ASN A 179 7.14 -14.14 -1.22
N GLY A 180 6.76 -15.32 -1.75
CA GLY A 180 7.47 -16.56 -1.43
C GLY A 180 8.91 -16.53 -1.94
N MET A 181 9.74 -17.39 -1.37
CA MET A 181 11.07 -17.67 -1.94
C MET A 181 10.96 -18.49 -3.22
N THR A 182 9.90 -19.30 -3.30
CA THR A 182 9.46 -19.97 -4.53
C THR A 182 7.97 -19.72 -4.76
N GLU A 183 7.38 -20.32 -5.79
CA GLU A 183 5.93 -20.23 -6.02
C GLU A 183 5.10 -20.84 -4.88
N THR A 184 5.65 -21.82 -4.17
CA THR A 184 4.94 -22.61 -3.16
C THR A 184 5.59 -22.64 -1.78
N THR A 185 6.65 -21.89 -1.55
CA THR A 185 7.31 -21.81 -0.22
C THR A 185 7.56 -20.36 0.16
N PHE A 186 7.30 -20.03 1.43
CA PHE A 186 7.57 -18.73 2.01
C PHE A 186 8.91 -18.67 2.74
N GLU A 187 9.36 -19.82 3.30
CA GLU A 187 10.54 -19.97 4.15
C GLU A 187 10.46 -19.11 5.43
N PRO A 188 9.44 -19.30 6.28
CA PRO A 188 9.15 -18.41 7.41
C PRO A 188 10.30 -18.32 8.42
N GLN A 189 11.09 -19.38 8.58
CA GLN A 189 12.24 -19.45 9.48
C GLN A 189 13.56 -19.04 8.78
N GLY A 190 13.53 -18.72 7.50
CA GLY A 190 14.67 -18.17 6.78
C GLY A 190 15.06 -16.79 7.31
N THR A 191 16.35 -16.46 7.20
CA THR A 191 16.84 -15.11 7.54
C THR A 191 16.47 -14.12 6.46
N LEU A 192 16.35 -12.86 6.84
CA LEU A 192 16.01 -11.77 5.93
C LEU A 192 17.22 -10.86 5.71
N THR A 193 17.47 -10.49 4.45
CA THR A 193 18.53 -9.53 4.14
C THR A 193 18.04 -8.09 4.29
N ARG A 194 18.99 -7.16 4.37
CA ARG A 194 18.71 -5.72 4.42
C ARG A 194 17.96 -5.23 3.17
N ALA A 195 18.32 -5.75 2.00
CA ALA A 195 17.63 -5.42 0.74
C ALA A 195 16.20 -5.97 0.69
N GLU A 196 15.96 -7.18 1.19
CA GLU A 196 14.62 -7.76 1.28
C GLU A 196 13.73 -6.93 2.20
N PHE A 197 14.21 -6.52 3.36
CA PHE A 197 13.41 -5.69 4.26
C PHE A 197 13.16 -4.28 3.70
N ALA A 198 14.17 -3.64 3.09
CA ALA A 198 13.96 -2.37 2.39
C ALA A 198 12.91 -2.49 1.28
N THR A 199 12.92 -3.61 0.53
CA THR A 199 11.90 -3.88 -0.50
C THR A 199 10.52 -4.10 0.09
N MET A 200 10.43 -4.77 1.24
CA MET A 200 9.17 -4.93 1.97
C MET A 200 8.61 -3.56 2.37
N LEU A 201 9.43 -2.68 2.95
CA LEU A 201 9.02 -1.33 3.35
C LEU A 201 8.64 -0.43 2.15
N TYR A 202 9.36 -0.58 1.04
CA TYR A 202 9.03 0.10 -0.22
C TYR A 202 7.63 -0.29 -0.72
N ARG A 203 7.29 -1.59 -0.66
CA ARG A 203 5.97 -2.10 -1.03
C ARG A 203 4.89 -1.71 -0.02
N VAL A 204 5.19 -1.72 1.28
CA VAL A 204 4.30 -1.15 2.33
C VAL A 204 3.96 0.31 2.03
N SER A 205 4.90 1.05 1.44
CA SER A 205 4.72 2.44 1.03
C SER A 205 4.17 2.59 -0.40
N TYR A 206 3.51 1.54 -0.93
CA TYR A 206 2.87 1.50 -2.25
C TYR A 206 3.83 1.71 -3.43
N ALA A 207 5.08 1.30 -3.27
CA ALA A 207 6.11 1.33 -4.29
C ALA A 207 6.12 2.65 -5.10
N PRO A 208 6.38 3.80 -4.47
CA PRO A 208 6.36 5.10 -5.14
C PRO A 208 7.38 5.15 -6.29
N VAL A 209 7.10 5.97 -7.29
CA VAL A 209 8.02 6.14 -8.42
C VAL A 209 9.34 6.71 -7.94
N VAL A 210 10.43 6.05 -8.32
CA VAL A 210 11.80 6.44 -7.99
C VAL A 210 12.42 7.14 -9.20
N THR A 211 12.96 8.34 -8.99
CA THR A 211 13.61 9.14 -10.03
C THR A 211 15.08 9.43 -9.72
N GLY A 212 15.51 9.12 -8.51
CA GLY A 212 16.88 9.33 -8.04
C GLY A 212 17.84 8.21 -8.46
N GLU A 213 19.10 8.39 -8.08
CA GLU A 213 20.15 7.40 -8.28
C GLU A 213 20.72 6.93 -6.94
N SER A 214 21.20 5.68 -6.91
CA SER A 214 21.84 5.14 -5.72
C SER A 214 23.13 5.88 -5.40
N THR A 215 23.29 6.25 -4.12
CA THR A 215 24.54 6.79 -3.59
C THR A 215 25.50 5.71 -3.08
N TYR A 216 25.06 4.44 -3.06
CA TYR A 216 25.84 3.31 -2.56
C TYR A 216 26.61 2.61 -3.67
N SER A 217 27.87 2.27 -3.37
CA SER A 217 28.77 1.64 -4.33
C SER A 217 28.41 0.19 -4.67
N ASP A 218 27.65 -0.45 -3.81
CA ASP A 218 27.20 -1.86 -3.90
C ASP A 218 25.71 -2.03 -4.31
N VAL A 219 25.06 -0.93 -4.74
CA VAL A 219 23.68 -0.94 -5.25
C VAL A 219 23.68 -0.41 -6.69
N LYS A 220 23.43 -1.28 -7.65
CA LYS A 220 23.55 -1.00 -9.08
C LYS A 220 22.20 -0.97 -9.78
N THR A 221 22.08 -0.11 -10.80
CA THR A 221 20.93 -0.14 -11.71
C THR A 221 20.77 -1.55 -12.30
N GLY A 222 19.57 -2.11 -12.16
CA GLY A 222 19.25 -3.46 -12.57
C GLY A 222 19.24 -4.49 -11.42
N ASP A 223 19.74 -4.14 -10.24
CA ASP A 223 19.50 -4.97 -9.05
C ASP A 223 18.00 -4.97 -8.72
N TRP A 224 17.45 -6.11 -8.33
CA TRP A 224 16.02 -6.26 -8.06
C TRP A 224 15.52 -5.38 -6.91
N TYR A 225 16.42 -4.95 -6.04
CA TYR A 225 16.16 -4.06 -4.89
C TYR A 225 16.53 -2.59 -5.16
N TYR A 226 17.00 -2.25 -6.36
CA TYR A 226 17.55 -0.92 -6.67
C TYR A 226 16.57 0.20 -6.29
N ASP A 227 15.36 0.16 -6.84
CA ASP A 227 14.34 1.20 -6.58
C ASP A 227 13.99 1.29 -5.10
N ALA A 228 13.87 0.15 -4.42
CA ALA A 228 13.56 0.11 -3.00
C ALA A 228 14.64 0.76 -2.14
N VAL A 229 15.91 0.53 -2.45
CA VAL A 229 17.04 1.11 -1.69
C VAL A 229 17.19 2.59 -1.99
N VAL A 230 17.04 3.03 -3.24
CA VAL A 230 17.06 4.46 -3.61
C VAL A 230 15.94 5.19 -2.88
N TRP A 231 14.71 4.70 -2.97
CA TRP A 231 13.56 5.26 -2.26
C TRP A 231 13.80 5.32 -0.73
N ALA A 232 14.26 4.23 -0.12
CA ALA A 232 14.47 4.17 1.31
C ALA A 232 15.55 5.17 1.78
N THR A 233 16.52 5.47 0.92
CA THR A 233 17.56 6.48 1.16
C THR A 233 16.98 7.89 1.07
N GLU A 234 16.26 8.20 0.00
CA GLU A 234 15.61 9.51 -0.21
C GLU A 234 14.56 9.81 0.87
N ALA A 235 13.80 8.78 1.29
CA ALA A 235 12.83 8.89 2.37
C ALA A 235 13.46 8.96 3.79
N GLY A 236 14.80 8.81 3.89
CA GLY A 236 15.51 8.81 5.16
C GLY A 236 15.27 7.56 6.02
N VAL A 237 14.77 6.49 5.43
CA VAL A 237 14.50 5.20 6.09
C VAL A 237 15.82 4.45 6.35
N VAL A 238 16.76 4.54 5.41
CA VAL A 238 18.10 3.92 5.54
C VAL A 238 19.23 4.94 5.36
N ASN A 239 20.36 4.70 6.01
CA ASN A 239 21.54 5.57 5.95
C ASN A 239 22.81 4.83 5.47
N GLY A 240 22.71 3.58 5.02
CA GLY A 240 23.85 2.75 4.68
C GLY A 240 24.73 2.38 5.89
N MET A 241 25.93 1.88 5.61
CA MET A 241 26.88 1.40 6.62
C MET A 241 27.89 2.46 7.08
N GLY A 242 27.90 3.64 6.45
CA GLY A 242 28.80 4.75 6.77
C GLY A 242 30.12 4.76 5.98
N ASP A 243 30.37 3.73 5.18
CA ASP A 243 31.55 3.58 4.31
C ASP A 243 31.22 3.74 2.81
N GLY A 244 30.01 4.19 2.51
CA GLY A 244 29.52 4.33 1.12
C GLY A 244 28.88 3.06 0.57
N THR A 245 28.59 2.07 1.43
CA THR A 245 27.85 0.84 1.07
C THR A 245 26.51 0.77 1.78
N PHE A 246 25.60 -0.01 1.21
CA PHE A 246 24.30 -0.37 1.81
C PHE A 246 24.33 -1.75 2.48
N ALA A 247 25.23 -2.63 2.03
CA ALA A 247 25.31 -4.04 2.40
C ALA A 247 23.99 -4.81 2.14
N PRO A 248 23.51 -4.86 0.87
CA PRO A 248 22.19 -5.38 0.52
C PRO A 248 21.99 -6.86 0.89
N ASN A 249 23.06 -7.66 0.85
CA ASN A 249 23.01 -9.09 1.10
C ASN A 249 23.31 -9.48 2.56
N ASP A 250 23.64 -8.53 3.42
CA ASP A 250 23.83 -8.80 4.83
C ASP A 250 22.48 -9.05 5.52
N ASN A 251 22.44 -10.01 6.43
CA ASN A 251 21.26 -10.28 7.22
C ASN A 251 20.93 -9.08 8.11
N ILE A 252 19.65 -8.68 8.12
CA ILE A 252 19.19 -7.59 8.96
C ILE A 252 18.97 -8.08 10.40
N THR A 253 19.39 -7.28 11.37
CA THR A 253 19.11 -7.53 12.80
C THR A 253 17.76 -6.96 13.22
N ARG A 254 17.20 -7.46 14.32
CA ARG A 254 15.92 -7.00 14.86
C ARG A 254 15.94 -5.51 15.22
N GLN A 255 17.05 -4.98 15.79
CA GLN A 255 17.17 -3.57 16.08
C GLN A 255 17.32 -2.68 14.82
N GLU A 256 17.95 -3.19 13.75
CA GLU A 256 18.00 -2.47 12.46
C GLU A 256 16.61 -2.41 11.83
N MET A 257 15.88 -3.51 11.87
CA MET A 257 14.50 -3.58 11.36
C MET A 257 13.59 -2.58 12.10
N ALA A 258 13.65 -2.53 13.43
CA ALA A 258 12.91 -1.56 14.23
C ALA A 258 13.32 -0.11 13.88
N THR A 259 14.61 0.13 13.62
CA THR A 259 15.13 1.45 13.27
C THR A 259 14.63 1.92 11.89
N MET A 260 14.57 1.02 10.91
CA MET A 260 13.99 1.36 9.60
C MET A 260 12.50 1.70 9.71
N LEU A 261 11.72 0.94 10.49
CA LEU A 261 10.31 1.23 10.74
C LEU A 261 10.09 2.55 11.49
N TYR A 262 10.88 2.82 12.53
CA TYR A 262 10.84 4.07 13.29
C TYR A 262 11.04 5.30 12.39
N ARG A 263 12.01 5.22 11.48
CA ARG A 263 12.29 6.28 10.51
C ARG A 263 11.18 6.39 9.45
N LEU A 264 10.65 5.27 8.97
CA LEU A 264 9.53 5.25 8.03
C LEU A 264 8.29 5.92 8.63
N ALA A 265 8.01 5.62 9.90
CA ALA A 265 6.91 6.22 10.65
C ALA A 265 7.14 7.71 10.94
N LYS A 266 8.37 8.23 10.77
CA LYS A 266 8.77 9.56 11.27
C LYS A 266 8.34 9.75 12.72
N ALA A 267 8.48 8.69 13.52
CA ALA A 267 7.96 8.63 14.86
C ALA A 267 8.74 9.55 15.81
N GLU A 268 8.04 10.09 16.78
CA GLU A 268 8.65 10.85 17.86
C GLU A 268 9.21 9.91 18.94
N LYS A 269 10.17 10.40 19.69
CA LYS A 269 10.73 9.69 20.83
C LYS A 269 9.67 9.42 21.90
N VAL A 270 9.63 8.18 22.36
CA VAL A 270 8.78 7.79 23.49
C VAL A 270 9.55 8.02 24.80
N GLU A 271 9.02 8.84 25.68
CA GLU A 271 9.68 9.22 26.93
C GLU A 271 9.66 8.09 27.98
N GLU A 272 8.63 7.22 27.98
CA GLU A 272 8.55 6.08 28.88
C GLU A 272 9.49 4.96 28.42
N ASP A 273 10.38 4.52 29.28
CA ASP A 273 11.30 3.41 28.97
C ASP A 273 10.61 2.06 29.10
N LYS A 274 10.11 1.54 27.98
CA LYS A 274 9.50 0.21 27.88
C LYS A 274 10.54 -0.90 27.73
N LEU A 275 11.77 -0.59 27.36
CA LEU A 275 12.84 -1.58 27.21
C LEU A 275 13.26 -2.17 28.55
N ALA A 276 13.13 -1.41 29.64
CA ALA A 276 13.49 -1.85 30.99
C ALA A 276 12.77 -3.13 31.45
N SER A 277 11.66 -3.49 30.82
CA SER A 277 10.93 -4.72 31.10
C SER A 277 11.57 -6.00 30.51
N PHE A 278 12.60 -5.85 29.66
CA PHE A 278 13.27 -6.98 29.01
C PHE A 278 14.66 -7.18 29.60
N PRO A 279 15.04 -8.45 29.89
CA PRO A 279 16.32 -8.75 30.57
C PRO A 279 17.55 -8.39 29.73
N ASP A 280 17.41 -8.31 28.41
CA ASP A 280 18.47 -8.01 27.46
C ASP A 280 18.41 -6.57 26.90
N ALA A 281 17.67 -5.68 27.55
CA ALA A 281 17.57 -4.27 27.15
C ALA A 281 18.95 -3.59 27.00
N ALA A 282 19.93 -3.97 27.84
CA ALA A 282 21.30 -3.45 27.78
C ALA A 282 22.05 -3.84 26.51
N SER A 283 21.57 -4.83 25.75
CA SER A 283 22.16 -5.28 24.48
C SER A 283 21.68 -4.43 23.28
N VAL A 284 20.68 -3.56 23.47
CA VAL A 284 20.26 -2.62 22.44
C VAL A 284 21.34 -1.56 22.22
N ALA A 285 21.81 -1.43 21.00
CA ALA A 285 22.80 -0.43 20.64
C ALA A 285 22.25 1.00 20.88
N ASP A 286 23.12 1.93 21.29
CA ASP A 286 22.69 3.30 21.61
C ASP A 286 21.91 3.99 20.48
N TRP A 287 22.33 3.76 19.24
CA TRP A 287 21.68 4.31 18.05
C TRP A 287 20.29 3.72 17.78
N ALA A 288 19.96 2.56 18.35
CA ALA A 288 18.68 1.86 18.15
C ALA A 288 17.70 2.01 19.32
N LYS A 289 18.14 2.61 20.47
CA LYS A 289 17.33 2.66 21.69
C LYS A 289 15.98 3.33 21.49
N ASP A 290 15.96 4.51 20.88
CA ASP A 290 14.70 5.24 20.66
C ASP A 290 13.76 4.46 19.73
N ALA A 291 14.30 3.84 18.69
CA ALA A 291 13.54 3.02 17.75
C ALA A 291 12.98 1.74 18.38
N MET A 292 13.79 1.03 19.14
CA MET A 292 13.36 -0.17 19.84
C MET A 292 12.31 0.16 20.92
N ASN A 293 12.51 1.27 21.66
CA ASN A 293 11.56 1.72 22.67
C ASN A 293 10.19 2.08 22.04
N TRP A 294 10.22 2.79 20.91
CA TRP A 294 9.02 3.06 20.14
C TRP A 294 8.35 1.77 19.64
N ALA A 295 9.10 0.86 19.06
CA ALA A 295 8.57 -0.38 18.51
C ALA A 295 7.92 -1.28 19.58
N VAL A 296 8.47 -1.28 20.81
CA VAL A 296 7.86 -1.97 21.96
C VAL A 296 6.62 -1.21 22.45
N SER A 297 6.68 0.11 22.55
CA SER A 297 5.57 0.94 23.03
C SER A 297 4.34 0.87 22.13
N THR A 298 4.56 0.65 20.83
CA THR A 298 3.49 0.52 19.82
C THR A 298 3.11 -0.93 19.54
N GLU A 299 3.63 -1.87 20.29
CA GLU A 299 3.41 -3.31 20.13
C GLU A 299 3.83 -3.88 18.77
N ILE A 300 4.64 -3.13 17.98
CA ILE A 300 5.25 -3.65 16.75
C ILE A 300 6.22 -4.78 17.09
N VAL A 301 7.02 -4.61 18.16
CA VAL A 301 7.94 -5.61 18.69
C VAL A 301 7.46 -6.07 20.05
N ASN A 302 7.13 -7.36 20.18
CA ASN A 302 6.62 -7.97 21.42
C ASN A 302 7.65 -8.88 22.10
N GLY A 303 8.89 -8.92 21.57
CA GLY A 303 9.93 -9.84 22.04
C GLY A 303 9.78 -11.26 21.50
N SER A 304 10.63 -12.14 21.98
CA SER A 304 10.68 -13.57 21.67
C SER A 304 10.82 -14.35 22.98
N THR A 305 9.92 -15.31 23.21
CA THR A 305 9.98 -16.16 24.39
C THR A 305 10.95 -17.33 24.15
N HIS A 306 11.96 -17.49 24.99
CA HIS A 306 12.93 -18.57 24.92
C HIS A 306 12.49 -19.78 25.75
N ASP A 307 13.29 -20.85 25.75
CA ASP A 307 13.01 -22.11 26.47
C ASP A 307 12.88 -21.93 27.99
N ASP A 308 13.54 -20.92 28.57
CA ASP A 308 13.41 -20.49 29.94
C ASP A 308 12.10 -19.80 30.30
N LYS A 309 11.22 -19.62 29.29
CA LYS A 309 9.94 -18.88 29.32
C LYS A 309 10.08 -17.40 29.65
N VAL A 310 11.26 -16.85 29.45
CA VAL A 310 11.52 -15.40 29.56
C VAL A 310 11.42 -14.77 28.17
N ASN A 311 10.86 -13.57 28.12
CA ASN A 311 10.72 -12.81 26.88
C ASN A 311 11.92 -11.87 26.68
N TYR A 312 12.57 -11.97 25.52
CA TYR A 312 13.76 -11.21 25.15
C TYR A 312 13.50 -10.32 23.93
N LEU A 313 14.20 -9.21 23.83
CA LEU A 313 14.22 -8.37 22.63
C LEU A 313 15.03 -8.99 21.50
N ASP A 314 16.10 -9.66 21.84
CA ASP A 314 17.09 -10.21 20.89
C ASP A 314 17.58 -9.15 19.87
N PRO A 315 18.04 -7.96 20.28
CA PRO A 315 18.21 -6.82 19.38
C PRO A 315 19.23 -7.07 18.27
N THR A 316 20.26 -7.86 18.55
CA THR A 316 21.36 -8.19 17.62
C THR A 316 21.14 -9.51 16.88
N ALA A 317 20.10 -10.26 17.21
CA ALA A 317 19.74 -11.47 16.47
C ALA A 317 19.26 -11.11 15.06
N THR A 318 19.58 -11.97 14.11
CA THR A 318 19.08 -11.87 12.74
C THR A 318 17.55 -12.02 12.71
N ALA A 319 16.88 -11.15 12.00
CA ALA A 319 15.43 -11.23 11.82
C ALA A 319 15.06 -12.40 10.91
N LEU A 320 13.99 -13.11 11.28
CA LEU A 320 13.38 -14.13 10.45
C LEU A 320 12.31 -13.54 9.54
N ARG A 321 12.04 -14.19 8.41
CA ARG A 321 11.05 -13.73 7.42
C ARG A 321 9.65 -13.61 8.01
N CYS A 322 9.21 -14.57 8.84
CA CYS A 322 7.92 -14.47 9.53
C CYS A 322 7.86 -13.31 10.54
N GLN A 323 8.98 -13.00 11.21
CA GLN A 323 9.07 -11.87 12.14
C GLN A 323 9.00 -10.54 11.39
N ALA A 324 9.69 -10.42 10.26
CA ALA A 324 9.63 -9.23 9.41
C ALA A 324 8.21 -9.01 8.86
N ALA A 325 7.53 -10.07 8.44
CA ALA A 325 6.13 -9.98 8.04
C ALA A 325 5.25 -9.47 9.20
N ALA A 326 5.43 -10.01 10.41
CA ALA A 326 4.64 -9.59 11.57
C ALA A 326 4.83 -8.12 11.93
N VAL A 327 6.06 -7.60 11.93
CA VAL A 327 6.30 -6.18 12.24
C VAL A 327 5.79 -5.25 11.14
N ALA A 328 5.85 -5.65 9.86
CA ALA A 328 5.29 -4.90 8.75
C ALA A 328 3.75 -4.84 8.82
N CYS A 329 3.09 -5.96 9.13
CA CYS A 329 1.63 -6.01 9.30
C CYS A 329 1.17 -5.14 10.48
N ARG A 330 1.85 -5.21 11.63
CA ARG A 330 1.54 -4.37 12.80
C ARG A 330 1.77 -2.89 12.51
N TYR A 331 2.82 -2.56 11.77
CA TYR A 331 3.06 -1.19 11.30
C TYR A 331 1.91 -0.67 10.42
N LEU A 332 1.44 -1.48 9.46
CA LEU A 332 0.28 -1.14 8.63
C LEU A 332 -0.99 -0.93 9.46
N ALA A 333 -1.16 -1.67 10.57
CA ALA A 333 -2.29 -1.51 11.48
C ALA A 333 -2.24 -0.19 12.27
N LEU A 334 -1.05 0.34 12.58
CA LEU A 334 -0.88 1.65 13.23
C LEU A 334 -1.21 2.82 12.31
N SER A 335 -1.05 2.63 10.99
CA SER A 335 -1.22 3.68 9.97
C SER A 335 -2.69 3.86 9.57
N LYS A 336 -3.61 3.07 10.13
CA LYS A 336 -5.07 3.11 9.90
C LYS A 336 -5.77 3.96 10.96
#